data_203af1e965e0a717f9bfc7fe1b1a15f6
#
_entry.id   203af1e965e0a717f9bfc7fe1b1a15f6
#
_cell.length_a   1.000
_cell.length_b   1.000
_cell.length_c   1.000
_cell.angle_alpha   90.00
_cell.angle_beta   90.00
_cell.angle_gamma   90.00
#
_symmetry.space_group_name_H-M   'P 1'
#
loop_
_entity.id
_entity.type
_entity.pdbx_description
1 polymer ?
#
loop_
_entity_poly.entity_id
_entity_poly.type
_entity_poly.pdbx_seq_one_letter_code
_entity_poly.pdbx_strand_id
1 'polypeptide(L)'
;MKISVGKKVKDLAVISSDNKKMLSDYLNKNLILYFYPRDLTPGCTTESNEFNDSLNKIKRLGWNVVGVSRDTIKSHEKFINKYSFKFPLISDESEKVCKMFDVIKEKSLYGRKYMGIDRSTFLVNRELEVLNIWRNVKVKGH
;
A
#
# COMPACT_ATOMS: atom_id res chain seq x y z
N MET A 1 -8.64 7.86 15.13
CA MET A 1 -7.29 8.33 15.56
C MET A 1 -6.50 8.77 14.34
N LYS A 2 -5.91 9.93 14.40
CA LYS A 2 -5.16 10.48 13.26
C LYS A 2 -3.72 9.92 13.23
N ILE A 3 -3.32 9.35 12.10
CA ILE A 3 -1.95 8.85 11.90
C ILE A 3 -1.00 10.03 11.69
N SER A 4 0.13 10.00 12.37
CA SER A 4 1.19 10.99 12.21
C SER A 4 2.56 10.32 12.39
N VAL A 5 3.60 11.01 11.91
CA VAL A 5 4.98 10.55 12.08
C VAL A 5 5.29 10.38 13.57
N GLY A 6 5.95 9.28 13.92
CA GLY A 6 6.30 8.93 15.30
C GLY A 6 5.25 8.09 16.02
N LYS A 7 4.05 7.94 15.48
CA LYS A 7 3.03 7.09 16.09
C LYS A 7 3.21 5.63 15.70
N LYS A 8 2.92 4.74 16.65
CA LYS A 8 2.87 3.31 16.40
C LYS A 8 1.47 2.92 15.96
N VAL A 9 1.38 2.02 14.98
CA VAL A 9 0.11 1.43 14.55
C VAL A 9 -0.02 0.02 15.10
N LYS A 10 -1.27 -0.47 15.16
CA LYS A 10 -1.51 -1.83 15.63
C LYS A 10 -1.14 -2.84 14.56
N ASP A 11 -0.69 -4.02 15.00
CA ASP A 11 -0.55 -5.15 14.10
C ASP A 11 -1.95 -5.67 13.75
N LEU A 12 -2.21 -5.85 12.46
CA LEU A 12 -3.51 -6.29 11.94
C LEU A 12 -3.36 -7.57 11.14
N ALA A 13 -4.39 -8.41 11.21
CA ALA A 13 -4.53 -9.53 10.29
C ALA A 13 -4.78 -8.98 8.88
N VAL A 14 -4.14 -9.58 7.88
CA VAL A 14 -4.23 -9.15 6.47
C VAL A 14 -4.48 -10.36 5.58
N ILE A 15 -5.03 -10.09 4.39
CA ILE A 15 -5.14 -11.06 3.31
C ILE A 15 -4.20 -10.60 2.21
N SER A 16 -3.25 -11.45 1.84
CA SER A 16 -2.17 -11.03 0.93
C SER A 16 -1.95 -12.02 -0.20
N SER A 17 -1.32 -11.55 -1.27
CA SER A 17 -0.98 -12.36 -2.42
C SER A 17 0.10 -13.42 -2.14
N ASP A 18 0.90 -13.24 -1.09
CA ASP A 18 1.96 -14.18 -0.69
C ASP A 18 1.61 -15.00 0.55
N ASN A 19 0.33 -15.03 0.92
CA ASN A 19 -0.22 -15.81 2.05
C ASN A 19 0.30 -15.39 3.44
N LYS A 20 0.93 -14.25 3.58
CA LYS A 20 1.22 -13.67 4.89
C LYS A 20 -0.09 -13.32 5.59
N LYS A 21 -0.17 -13.50 6.91
CA LYS A 21 -1.41 -13.37 7.66
C LYS A 21 -1.48 -12.12 8.53
N MET A 22 -0.35 -11.53 8.87
CA MET A 22 -0.27 -10.36 9.73
C MET A 22 0.58 -9.28 9.08
N LEU A 23 0.25 -8.02 9.34
CA LEU A 23 1.04 -6.90 8.85
C LEU A 23 2.50 -7.00 9.32
N SER A 24 2.71 -7.44 10.56
CA SER A 24 4.05 -7.63 11.11
C SER A 24 4.87 -8.71 10.40
N ASP A 25 4.26 -9.57 9.62
CA ASP A 25 4.99 -10.60 8.86
C ASP A 25 5.90 -9.98 7.78
N TYR A 26 5.70 -8.71 7.43
CA TYR A 26 6.55 -7.99 6.50
C TYR A 26 7.67 -7.19 7.18
N LEU A 27 7.76 -7.25 8.52
CA LEU A 27 8.64 -6.40 9.30
C LEU A 27 9.95 -7.07 9.73
N ASN A 28 10.42 -8.07 8.99
CA ASN A 28 11.80 -8.52 9.10
C ASN A 28 12.79 -7.44 8.58
N LYS A 29 12.26 -6.44 7.90
CA LYS A 29 12.92 -5.21 7.47
C LYS A 29 11.97 -4.04 7.70
N ASN A 30 12.45 -2.82 7.53
CA ASN A 30 11.56 -1.67 7.46
C ASN A 30 10.66 -1.79 6.23
N LEU A 31 9.48 -1.18 6.26
CA LEU A 31 8.44 -1.40 5.27
C LEU A 31 8.05 -0.10 4.57
N ILE A 32 8.02 -0.13 3.24
CA ILE A 32 7.34 0.86 2.41
C ILE A 32 5.95 0.29 2.14
N LEU A 33 4.93 0.94 2.67
CA LEU A 33 3.54 0.54 2.52
C LEU A 33 2.83 1.61 1.69
N TYR A 34 2.46 1.28 0.45
CA TYR A 34 1.78 2.24 -0.41
C TYR A 34 0.34 1.82 -0.66
N PHE A 35 -0.56 2.80 -0.58
CA PHE A 35 -1.98 2.62 -0.79
C PHE A 35 -2.36 3.20 -2.14
N TYR A 36 -3.12 2.46 -2.93
CA TYR A 36 -3.54 2.90 -4.25
C TYR A 36 -5.01 2.55 -4.49
N PRO A 37 -5.72 3.33 -5.34
CA PRO A 37 -7.16 3.17 -5.47
C PRO A 37 -7.61 1.85 -6.09
N ARG A 38 -6.93 1.35 -7.13
CA ARG A 38 -7.43 0.20 -7.87
C ARG A 38 -6.38 -0.47 -8.76
N ASP A 39 -6.38 -1.82 -8.78
CA ASP A 39 -5.55 -2.61 -9.68
C ASP A 39 -5.84 -2.29 -11.16
N LEU A 40 -4.82 -2.42 -11.99
CA LEU A 40 -4.92 -2.34 -13.45
C LEU A 40 -5.37 -0.99 -14.01
N THR A 41 -5.48 0.04 -13.18
CA THR A 41 -5.68 1.42 -13.66
C THR A 41 -4.34 2.02 -14.10
N PRO A 42 -4.33 2.98 -15.05
CA PRO A 42 -3.06 3.52 -15.57
C PRO A 42 -2.15 4.12 -14.50
N GLY A 43 -2.70 4.93 -13.60
CA GLY A 43 -1.89 5.56 -12.54
C GLY A 43 -1.33 4.57 -11.54
N CYS A 44 -2.14 3.61 -11.10
CA CYS A 44 -1.70 2.59 -10.15
C CYS A 44 -0.70 1.63 -10.80
N THR A 45 -0.84 1.32 -12.07
CA THR A 45 0.11 0.51 -12.82
C THR A 45 1.46 1.21 -12.92
N THR A 46 1.49 2.50 -13.25
CA THR A 46 2.73 3.28 -13.33
C THR A 46 3.44 3.32 -11.98
N GLU A 47 2.71 3.62 -10.91
CA GLU A 47 3.27 3.65 -9.54
C GLU A 47 3.87 2.30 -9.15
N SER A 48 3.12 1.22 -9.36
CA SER A 48 3.56 -0.12 -8.98
C SER A 48 4.76 -0.57 -9.81
N ASN A 49 4.81 -0.24 -11.09
CA ASN A 49 5.98 -0.51 -11.94
C ASN A 49 7.21 0.25 -11.46
N GLU A 50 7.07 1.50 -11.04
CA GLU A 50 8.20 2.28 -10.51
C GLU A 50 8.77 1.63 -9.25
N PHE A 51 7.93 1.17 -8.33
CA PHE A 51 8.38 0.42 -7.14
C PHE A 51 9.07 -0.89 -7.54
N ASN A 52 8.49 -1.61 -8.48
CA ASN A 52 9.07 -2.89 -8.93
C ASN A 52 10.44 -2.68 -9.60
N ASP A 53 10.58 -1.67 -10.42
CA ASP A 53 11.86 -1.34 -11.09
C ASP A 53 12.94 -0.97 -10.08
N SER A 54 12.57 -0.35 -8.96
CA SER A 54 13.49 0.07 -7.91
C SER A 54 13.67 -0.96 -6.80
N LEU A 55 12.98 -2.11 -6.88
CA LEU A 55 12.85 -3.04 -5.75
C LEU A 55 14.20 -3.57 -5.25
N ASN A 56 15.11 -3.96 -6.16
CA ASN A 56 16.40 -4.49 -5.75
C ASN A 56 17.20 -3.46 -4.95
N LYS A 57 17.16 -2.21 -5.36
CA LYS A 57 17.81 -1.09 -4.65
C LYS A 57 17.17 -0.88 -3.28
N ILE A 58 15.85 -0.89 -3.23
CA ILE A 58 15.07 -0.73 -1.98
C ILE A 58 15.43 -1.84 -1.00
N LYS A 59 15.46 -3.08 -1.46
CA LYS A 59 15.80 -4.25 -0.60
C LYS A 59 17.23 -4.18 -0.08
N ARG A 60 18.17 -3.72 -0.91
CA ARG A 60 19.56 -3.54 -0.46
C ARG A 60 19.69 -2.48 0.64
N LEU A 61 18.78 -1.52 0.68
CA LEU A 61 18.75 -0.50 1.70
C LEU A 61 18.05 -0.94 3.00
N GLY A 62 17.59 -2.19 3.06
CA GLY A 62 16.94 -2.74 4.26
C GLY A 62 15.44 -2.54 4.33
N TRP A 63 14.76 -2.41 3.19
CA TRP A 63 13.33 -2.14 3.12
C TRP A 63 12.59 -3.20 2.32
N ASN A 64 11.36 -3.51 2.75
CA ASN A 64 10.38 -4.25 1.96
C ASN A 64 9.38 -3.28 1.34
N VAL A 65 8.69 -3.73 0.30
CA VAL A 65 7.60 -2.97 -0.35
C VAL A 65 6.34 -3.82 -0.33
N VAL A 66 5.23 -3.23 0.07
CA VAL A 66 3.91 -3.87 0.01
C VAL A 66 2.90 -2.85 -0.48
N GLY A 67 2.09 -3.23 -1.47
CA GLY A 67 0.98 -2.41 -1.94
C GLY A 67 -0.33 -2.83 -1.28
N VAL A 68 -1.22 -1.87 -1.07
CA VAL A 68 -2.53 -2.11 -0.44
C VAL A 68 -3.62 -1.44 -1.26
N SER A 69 -4.66 -2.19 -1.58
CA SER A 69 -5.90 -1.65 -2.12
C SER A 69 -7.09 -2.47 -1.62
N ARG A 70 -8.29 -2.04 -1.97
CA ARG A 70 -9.53 -2.76 -1.62
C ARG A 70 -9.90 -3.84 -2.64
N ASP A 71 -9.06 -4.08 -3.64
CA ASP A 71 -9.29 -5.10 -4.65
C ASP A 71 -9.20 -6.50 -4.04
N THR A 72 -9.80 -7.48 -4.73
CA THR A 72 -9.74 -8.88 -4.30
C THR A 72 -8.36 -9.49 -4.52
N ILE A 73 -8.08 -10.60 -3.85
CA ILE A 73 -6.85 -11.37 -4.10
C ILE A 73 -6.76 -11.82 -5.56
N LYS A 74 -7.88 -12.21 -6.14
CA LYS A 74 -7.92 -12.61 -7.55
C LYS A 74 -7.50 -11.47 -8.48
N SER A 75 -7.96 -10.25 -8.20
CA SER A 75 -7.54 -9.05 -8.93
C SER A 75 -6.05 -8.79 -8.76
N HIS A 76 -5.55 -8.88 -7.52
CA HIS A 76 -4.12 -8.71 -7.22
C HIS A 76 -3.25 -9.72 -7.97
N GLU A 77 -3.68 -10.97 -8.02
CA GLU A 77 -2.94 -12.02 -8.76
C GLU A 77 -2.84 -11.68 -10.26
N LYS A 78 -3.92 -11.19 -10.86
CA LYS A 78 -3.91 -10.74 -12.25
C LYS A 78 -2.95 -9.57 -12.46
N PHE A 79 -2.97 -8.62 -11.55
CA PHE A 79 -2.12 -7.43 -11.60
C PHE A 79 -0.63 -7.82 -11.51
N ILE A 80 -0.30 -8.65 -10.52
CA ILE A 80 1.06 -9.15 -10.32
C ILE A 80 1.55 -9.93 -11.55
N ASN A 81 0.73 -10.84 -12.06
CA ASN A 81 1.11 -11.68 -13.20
C ASN A 81 1.31 -10.87 -14.48
N LYS A 82 0.44 -9.88 -14.72
CA LYS A 82 0.52 -9.07 -15.93
C LYS A 82 1.82 -8.24 -16.01
N TYR A 83 2.29 -7.74 -14.88
CA TYR A 83 3.44 -6.84 -14.83
C TYR A 83 4.66 -7.43 -14.14
N SER A 84 4.59 -8.69 -13.72
CA SER A 84 5.69 -9.42 -13.06
C SER A 84 6.22 -8.72 -11.81
N PHE A 85 5.32 -8.25 -10.95
CA PHE A 85 5.73 -7.62 -9.69
C PHE A 85 6.42 -8.63 -8.77
N LYS A 86 7.51 -8.21 -8.15
CA LYS A 86 8.32 -9.02 -7.24
C LYS A 86 8.06 -8.71 -5.77
N PHE A 87 7.01 -7.95 -5.47
CA PHE A 87 6.58 -7.63 -4.11
C PHE A 87 5.09 -7.99 -3.96
N PRO A 88 4.62 -8.25 -2.70
CA PRO A 88 3.24 -8.67 -2.47
C PRO A 88 2.26 -7.51 -2.44
N LEU A 89 0.98 -7.84 -2.63
CA LEU A 89 -0.13 -6.92 -2.50
C LEU A 89 -1.09 -7.42 -1.42
N ILE A 90 -1.59 -6.51 -0.60
CA ILE A 90 -2.61 -6.80 0.41
C ILE A 90 -3.99 -6.47 -0.15
N SER A 91 -4.92 -7.42 0.00
CA SER A 91 -6.34 -7.23 -0.31
C SER A 91 -7.05 -6.74 0.96
N ASP A 92 -7.41 -5.46 0.99
CA ASP A 92 -8.04 -4.84 2.16
C ASP A 92 -9.53 -4.58 1.90
N GLU A 93 -10.26 -5.61 1.51
CA GLU A 93 -11.70 -5.49 1.21
C GLU A 93 -12.50 -5.00 2.41
N SER A 94 -12.10 -5.35 3.62
CA SER A 94 -12.74 -4.89 4.87
C SER A 94 -12.38 -3.44 5.22
N GLU A 95 -11.43 -2.84 4.53
CA GLU A 95 -10.94 -1.47 4.75
C GLU A 95 -10.25 -1.25 6.11
N LYS A 96 -9.97 -2.30 6.87
CA LYS A 96 -9.39 -2.12 8.21
C LYS A 96 -7.98 -1.54 8.19
N VAL A 97 -7.14 -1.96 7.25
CA VAL A 97 -5.80 -1.38 7.09
C VAL A 97 -5.89 0.05 6.56
N CYS A 98 -6.71 0.26 5.55
CA CYS A 98 -6.95 1.61 4.99
C CYS A 98 -7.46 2.58 6.05
N LYS A 99 -8.38 2.15 6.91
CA LYS A 99 -8.92 3.00 7.98
C LYS A 99 -7.89 3.27 9.06
N MET A 100 -7.07 2.27 9.42
CA MET A 100 -6.01 2.47 10.41
C MET A 100 -5.01 3.54 9.94
N PHE A 101 -4.68 3.57 8.65
CA PHE A 101 -3.76 4.55 8.08
C PHE A 101 -4.46 5.83 7.59
N ASP A 102 -5.78 5.93 7.78
CA ASP A 102 -6.58 7.11 7.45
C ASP A 102 -6.42 7.53 5.98
N VAL A 103 -6.56 6.57 5.06
CA VAL A 103 -6.43 6.83 3.63
C VAL A 103 -7.75 6.78 2.87
N ILE A 104 -8.88 6.51 3.56
CA ILE A 104 -10.20 6.55 2.94
C ILE A 104 -10.71 7.99 3.02
N LYS A 105 -10.92 8.61 1.87
CA LYS A 105 -11.32 10.02 1.76
C LYS A 105 -12.52 10.16 0.84
N GLU A 106 -13.31 11.19 1.07
CA GLU A 106 -14.40 11.56 0.18
C GLU A 106 -13.81 12.11 -1.12
N LYS A 107 -14.25 11.54 -2.23
CA LYS A 107 -13.86 11.97 -3.58
C LYS A 107 -15.11 12.35 -4.37
N SER A 108 -14.95 13.21 -5.36
CA SER A 108 -16.03 13.62 -6.26
C SER A 108 -15.64 13.31 -7.70
N LEU A 109 -16.57 12.70 -8.45
CA LEU A 109 -16.40 12.42 -9.88
C LEU A 109 -17.73 12.64 -10.58
N TYR A 110 -17.74 13.57 -11.55
CA TYR A 110 -18.96 13.93 -12.30
C TYR A 110 -20.12 14.30 -11.38
N GLY A 111 -19.86 15.07 -10.33
CA GLY A 111 -20.85 15.50 -9.37
C GLY A 111 -21.27 14.44 -8.34
N ARG A 112 -20.77 13.24 -8.43
CA ARG A 112 -21.05 12.18 -7.46
C ARG A 112 -19.94 12.11 -6.43
N LYS A 113 -20.33 12.00 -5.16
CA LYS A 113 -19.39 11.80 -4.05
C LYS A 113 -19.29 10.32 -3.72
N TYR A 114 -18.08 9.87 -3.44
CA TYR A 114 -17.82 8.49 -3.03
C TYR A 114 -16.61 8.43 -2.09
N MET A 115 -16.51 7.36 -1.32
CA MET A 115 -15.35 7.13 -0.45
C MET A 115 -14.33 6.28 -1.18
N GLY A 116 -13.13 6.79 -1.34
CA GLY A 116 -12.06 6.11 -2.05
C GLY A 116 -10.72 6.25 -1.36
N ILE A 117 -9.73 5.46 -1.82
CA ILE A 117 -8.38 5.52 -1.28
C ILE A 117 -7.69 6.78 -1.80
N ASP A 118 -7.19 7.59 -0.87
CA ASP A 118 -6.27 8.68 -1.17
C ASP A 118 -4.88 8.07 -1.35
N ARG A 119 -4.30 8.19 -2.54
CA ARG A 119 -3.00 7.61 -2.86
C ARG A 119 -1.94 8.11 -1.87
N SER A 120 -1.41 7.20 -1.07
CA SER A 120 -0.53 7.55 0.05
C SER A 120 0.56 6.51 0.21
N THR A 121 1.72 6.93 0.71
CA THR A 121 2.82 6.04 1.02
C THR A 121 3.31 6.32 2.44
N PHE A 122 3.56 5.24 3.17
CA PHE A 122 4.03 5.29 4.56
C PHE A 122 5.33 4.52 4.67
N LEU A 123 6.30 5.09 5.37
CA LEU A 123 7.47 4.36 5.82
C LEU A 123 7.23 3.93 7.25
N VAL A 124 7.33 2.63 7.51
CA VAL A 124 7.06 2.03 8.82
C VAL A 124 8.27 1.21 9.22
N ASN A 125 8.75 1.38 10.45
CA ASN A 125 9.88 0.59 10.94
C ASN A 125 9.44 -0.77 11.48
N ARG A 126 10.41 -1.56 11.92
CA ARG A 126 10.19 -2.92 12.39
C ARG A 126 9.33 -3.00 13.65
N GLU A 127 9.16 -1.91 14.38
CA GLU A 127 8.33 -1.79 15.58
C GLU A 127 6.94 -1.20 15.28
N LEU A 128 6.52 -1.11 14.02
CA LEU A 128 5.25 -0.52 13.59
C LEU A 128 5.15 1.00 13.85
N GLU A 129 6.27 1.67 13.97
CA GLU A 129 6.30 3.12 14.09
C GLU A 129 6.34 3.76 12.72
N VAL A 130 5.49 4.77 12.50
CA VAL A 130 5.43 5.51 11.25
C VAL A 130 6.59 6.51 11.20
N LEU A 131 7.47 6.34 10.21
CA LEU A 131 8.66 7.17 10.05
C LEU A 131 8.44 8.35 9.10
N ASN A 132 7.60 8.16 8.09
CA ASN A 132 7.27 9.23 7.15
C ASN A 132 5.94 8.93 6.45
N ILE A 133 5.30 9.99 5.92
CA ILE A 133 3.99 9.91 5.28
C ILE A 133 3.98 10.81 4.05
N TRP A 134 3.52 10.28 2.92
CA TRP A 134 3.19 11.05 1.73
C TRP A 134 1.72 10.83 1.42
N ARG A 135 0.91 11.89 1.40
CA ARG A 135 -0.52 11.83 1.09
C ARG A 135 -0.80 12.54 -0.22
N ASN A 136 -1.94 12.21 -0.83
CA ASN A 136 -2.38 12.79 -2.10
C ASN A 136 -1.27 12.76 -3.14
N VAL A 137 -0.66 11.59 -3.29
CA VAL A 137 0.54 11.39 -4.11
C VAL A 137 0.18 11.51 -5.59
N LYS A 138 0.99 12.24 -6.32
CA LYS A 138 0.96 12.24 -7.78
C LYS A 138 1.88 11.14 -8.30
N VAL A 139 1.41 10.37 -9.28
CA VAL A 139 2.06 9.13 -9.70
C VAL A 139 3.46 9.37 -10.24
N LYS A 140 3.62 10.37 -11.10
CA LYS A 140 4.88 10.61 -11.79
C LYS A 140 5.99 11.02 -10.81
N GLY A 141 7.06 10.23 -10.78
CA GLY A 141 8.23 10.52 -9.95
C GLY A 141 8.06 10.17 -8.47
N HIS A 142 7.01 9.46 -8.12
CA HIS A 142 6.80 9.03 -6.72
C HIS A 142 7.79 7.94 -6.27
#